data_bce527d7b0235ede65f8628b6e809f1e
#
_entry.id   bce527d7b0235ede65f8628b6e809f1e
#
_cell.length_a   1.000
_cell.length_b   1.000
_cell.length_c   1.000
_cell.angle_alpha   90.00
_cell.angle_beta   90.00
_cell.angle_gamma   90.00
#
_symmetry.space_group_name_H-M   'P 1'
#
loop_
_entity.id
_entity.type
_entity.pdbx_description
1 polymer ?
#
loop_
_entity_poly.entity_id
_entity_poly.type
_entity_poly.pdbx_seq_one_letter_code
_entity_poly.pdbx_strand_id
1 'polypeptide(L)'
;MTLRRHSISLLFFFATLFCLAQSTNQAYWSYIDKYKDWAIEQMQLYHIPASITLAQGLLESNAGRSRLATQANNHFGIKVGGSWTGPYIVQSDDAPNDRFRKYKSARESYVDHSKFLQGKRYQGLYRLGKTDYRAWARGLKAAGYATSPTYAEALIRLIEMYNLYQFDTGKYRSQKTAAIKQASAVPGNDFFSRHVVYRGNKNYFIIVEVGDDMATISRSTGVSLRNLYKYNDLPRDYAPTAGDLIYLQKKRKCASREFRKNPIHIVEVNQSLFDIAQLYGIRLASLCKLNGWDEPQAVQVGDILRIR
;
A
#
# COMPACT_ATOMS: atom_id res chain seq x y z
N MET A 1 -0.91 -31.17 -46.64
CA MET A 1 0.19 -30.90 -45.69
C MET A 1 0.18 -29.39 -45.33
N THR A 2 -0.88 -28.85 -44.72
CA THR A 2 -1.05 -27.41 -44.42
C THR A 2 -1.90 -27.12 -43.17
N LEU A 3 -1.72 -27.89 -42.10
CA LEU A 3 -2.52 -27.71 -40.87
C LEU A 3 -1.69 -27.49 -39.58
N ARG A 4 -0.38 -27.16 -39.67
CA ARG A 4 0.47 -27.01 -38.48
C ARG A 4 0.97 -25.59 -38.19
N ARG A 5 0.65 -24.57 -39.01
CA ARG A 5 1.19 -23.20 -38.80
C ARG A 5 0.29 -22.24 -38.02
N HIS A 6 -1.01 -22.52 -37.87
CA HIS A 6 -1.93 -21.59 -37.18
C HIS A 6 -2.03 -21.80 -35.67
N SER A 7 -1.66 -22.98 -35.15
CA SER A 7 -1.77 -23.27 -33.72
C SER A 7 -0.70 -22.57 -32.86
N ILE A 8 0.49 -22.31 -33.41
CA ILE A 8 1.60 -21.71 -32.67
C ILE A 8 1.40 -20.20 -32.48
N SER A 9 0.87 -19.50 -33.49
CA SER A 9 0.59 -18.06 -33.40
C SER A 9 -0.51 -17.72 -32.40
N LEU A 10 -1.52 -18.59 -32.27
CA LEU A 10 -2.63 -18.39 -31.32
C LEU A 10 -2.17 -18.59 -29.87
N LEU A 11 -1.29 -19.55 -29.62
CA LEU A 11 -0.70 -19.79 -28.29
C LEU A 11 0.19 -18.64 -27.84
N PHE A 12 0.98 -18.03 -28.72
CA PHE A 12 1.81 -16.87 -28.41
C PHE A 12 0.96 -15.62 -28.12
N PHE A 13 -0.15 -15.43 -28.84
CA PHE A 13 -1.05 -14.31 -28.62
C PHE A 13 -1.79 -14.42 -27.28
N PHE A 14 -2.23 -15.63 -26.90
CA PHE A 14 -2.83 -15.88 -25.60
C PHE A 14 -1.82 -15.73 -24.44
N ALA A 15 -0.59 -16.17 -24.62
CA ALA A 15 0.46 -16.03 -23.59
C ALA A 15 0.84 -14.57 -23.36
N THR A 16 0.90 -13.72 -24.39
CA THR A 16 1.18 -12.29 -24.24
C THR A 16 0.02 -11.53 -23.62
N LEU A 17 -1.23 -11.86 -23.96
CA LEU A 17 -2.42 -11.28 -23.33
C LEU A 17 -2.52 -11.67 -21.84
N PHE A 18 -2.21 -12.91 -21.50
CA PHE A 18 -2.20 -13.40 -20.12
C PHE A 18 -1.10 -12.72 -19.30
N CYS A 19 0.09 -12.56 -19.86
CA CYS A 19 1.22 -11.86 -19.20
C CYS A 19 0.91 -10.36 -18.99
N LEU A 20 0.27 -9.69 -19.94
CA LEU A 20 -0.15 -8.28 -19.80
C LEU A 20 -1.27 -8.13 -18.76
N ALA A 21 -2.24 -9.03 -18.73
CA ALA A 21 -3.30 -9.02 -17.72
C ALA A 21 -2.74 -9.27 -16.31
N GLN A 22 -1.78 -10.18 -16.17
CA GLN A 22 -1.11 -10.47 -14.90
C GLN A 22 -0.26 -9.30 -14.42
N SER A 23 0.48 -8.61 -15.31
CA SER A 23 1.28 -7.44 -14.97
C SER A 23 0.41 -6.24 -14.55
N THR A 24 -0.75 -6.06 -15.18
CA THR A 24 -1.70 -4.99 -14.82
C THR A 24 -2.31 -5.28 -13.45
N ASN A 25 -2.68 -6.52 -13.18
CA ASN A 25 -3.21 -6.92 -11.88
C ASN A 25 -2.19 -6.66 -10.76
N GLN A 26 -0.94 -7.04 -10.96
CA GLN A 26 0.14 -6.79 -9.99
C GLN A 26 0.35 -5.30 -9.70
N ALA A 27 0.30 -4.42 -10.70
CA ALA A 27 0.45 -2.99 -10.51
C ALA A 27 -0.69 -2.39 -9.67
N TYR A 28 -1.92 -2.87 -9.86
CA TYR A 28 -3.08 -2.44 -9.08
C TYR A 28 -2.95 -2.86 -7.60
N TRP A 29 -2.55 -4.09 -7.36
CA TRP A 29 -2.31 -4.57 -6.01
C TRP A 29 -1.16 -3.82 -5.30
N SER A 30 -0.07 -3.55 -6.01
CA SER A 30 1.04 -2.76 -5.48
C SER A 30 0.61 -1.34 -5.10
N TYR A 31 -0.27 -0.73 -5.91
CA TYR A 31 -0.86 0.56 -5.61
C TYR A 31 -1.72 0.53 -4.35
N ILE A 32 -2.62 -0.46 -4.24
CA ILE A 32 -3.50 -0.64 -3.08
C ILE A 32 -2.66 -0.80 -1.81
N ASP A 33 -1.67 -1.68 -1.83
CA ASP A 33 -0.83 -1.93 -0.67
C ASP A 33 -0.07 -0.68 -0.22
N LYS A 34 0.48 0.05 -1.18
CA LYS A 34 1.23 1.28 -0.92
C LYS A 34 0.39 2.40 -0.31
N TYR A 35 -0.88 2.51 -0.70
CA TYR A 35 -1.69 3.70 -0.40
C TYR A 35 -2.90 3.44 0.51
N LYS A 36 -3.20 2.17 0.84
CA LYS A 36 -4.36 1.81 1.68
C LYS A 36 -4.40 2.53 3.03
N ASP A 37 -3.24 2.64 3.69
CA ASP A 37 -3.17 3.26 5.01
C ASP A 37 -3.48 4.76 4.94
N TRP A 38 -3.07 5.45 3.87
CA TRP A 38 -3.46 6.85 3.66
C TRP A 38 -4.94 6.99 3.33
N ALA A 39 -5.52 6.10 2.54
CA ALA A 39 -6.95 6.12 2.27
C ALA A 39 -7.77 5.91 3.55
N ILE A 40 -7.35 4.99 4.43
CA ILE A 40 -7.96 4.77 5.74
C ILE A 40 -7.81 6.01 6.64
N GLU A 41 -6.65 6.64 6.65
CA GLU A 41 -6.42 7.90 7.36
C GLU A 41 -7.37 9.00 6.87
N GLN A 42 -7.50 9.17 5.54
CA GLN A 42 -8.43 10.15 4.97
C GLN A 42 -9.88 9.84 5.32
N MET A 43 -10.28 8.57 5.34
CA MET A 43 -11.62 8.17 5.79
C MET A 43 -11.87 8.55 7.25
N GLN A 44 -10.89 8.40 8.13
CA GLN A 44 -11.00 8.79 9.53
C GLN A 44 -11.13 10.30 9.72
N LEU A 45 -10.38 11.08 8.94
CA LEU A 45 -10.31 12.55 9.05
C LEU A 45 -11.46 13.24 8.30
N TYR A 46 -11.82 12.76 7.13
CA TYR A 46 -12.74 13.44 6.20
C TYR A 46 -14.02 12.66 5.91
N HIS A 47 -14.19 11.47 6.50
CA HIS A 47 -15.40 10.64 6.36
C HIS A 47 -15.73 10.15 4.94
N ILE A 48 -14.74 10.12 4.05
CA ILE A 48 -14.82 9.54 2.70
C ILE A 48 -14.47 8.07 2.81
N PRO A 49 -15.26 7.10 2.26
CA PRO A 49 -14.87 5.69 2.28
C PRO A 49 -13.46 5.46 1.73
N ALA A 50 -12.65 4.68 2.43
CA ALA A 50 -11.29 4.37 2.00
C ALA A 50 -11.29 3.64 0.65
N SER A 51 -12.29 2.77 0.43
CA SER A 51 -12.51 2.09 -0.84
C SER A 51 -12.73 3.04 -2.01
N ILE A 52 -13.48 4.12 -1.81
CA ILE A 52 -13.72 5.18 -2.81
C ILE A 52 -12.40 5.89 -3.13
N THR A 53 -11.66 6.32 -2.11
CA THR A 53 -10.38 7.02 -2.29
C THR A 53 -9.38 6.13 -3.05
N LEU A 54 -9.28 4.84 -2.70
CA LEU A 54 -8.40 3.89 -3.40
C LEU A 54 -8.85 3.65 -4.84
N ALA A 55 -10.15 3.42 -5.09
CA ALA A 55 -10.67 3.18 -6.43
C ALA A 55 -10.46 4.38 -7.35
N GLN A 56 -10.69 5.61 -6.85
CA GLN A 56 -10.40 6.84 -7.59
C GLN A 56 -8.90 6.95 -7.88
N GLY A 57 -8.04 6.76 -6.88
CA GLY A 57 -6.59 6.78 -7.08
C GLY A 57 -6.10 5.75 -8.11
N LEU A 58 -6.63 4.53 -8.09
CA LEU A 58 -6.35 3.50 -9.09
C LEU A 58 -6.77 3.93 -10.50
N LEU A 59 -8.01 4.42 -10.64
CA LEU A 59 -8.60 4.80 -11.93
C LEU A 59 -7.91 6.01 -12.54
N GLU A 60 -7.82 7.12 -11.77
CA GLU A 60 -7.31 8.41 -12.25
C GLU A 60 -5.79 8.39 -12.52
N SER A 61 -5.05 7.59 -11.75
CA SER A 61 -3.59 7.54 -11.89
C SER A 61 -3.08 6.36 -12.72
N ASN A 62 -3.96 5.51 -13.26
CA ASN A 62 -3.55 4.23 -13.85
C ASN A 62 -2.65 3.44 -12.88
N ALA A 63 -3.12 3.24 -11.65
CA ALA A 63 -2.36 2.61 -10.57
C ALA A 63 -0.98 3.29 -10.33
N GLY A 64 -0.95 4.61 -10.31
CA GLY A 64 0.24 5.41 -10.05
C GLY A 64 1.23 5.53 -11.21
N ARG A 65 0.87 5.05 -12.41
CA ARG A 65 1.74 5.02 -13.59
C ARG A 65 1.49 6.16 -14.58
N SER A 66 0.42 6.93 -14.39
CA SER A 66 0.11 8.07 -15.26
C SER A 66 1.20 9.16 -15.15
N ARG A 67 1.30 9.99 -16.19
CA ARG A 67 2.22 11.13 -16.19
C ARG A 67 1.95 12.08 -15.02
N LEU A 68 0.67 12.32 -14.68
CA LEU A 68 0.29 13.17 -13.55
C LEU A 68 0.75 12.56 -12.22
N ALA A 69 0.61 11.25 -12.04
CA ALA A 69 1.07 10.58 -10.81
C ALA A 69 2.60 10.59 -10.68
N THR A 70 3.34 10.32 -11.77
CA THR A 70 4.80 10.14 -11.73
C THR A 70 5.57 11.45 -11.73
N GLN A 71 5.09 12.49 -12.46
CA GLN A 71 5.81 13.77 -12.61
C GLN A 71 5.26 14.88 -11.70
N ALA A 72 4.00 14.76 -11.26
CA ALA A 72 3.34 15.77 -10.45
C ALA A 72 2.84 15.24 -9.10
N ASN A 73 3.03 13.97 -8.76
CA ASN A 73 2.46 13.31 -7.59
C ASN A 73 0.91 13.49 -7.50
N ASN A 74 0.25 13.76 -8.63
CA ASN A 74 -1.19 14.00 -8.69
C ASN A 74 -1.92 12.70 -9.07
N HIS A 75 -2.41 12.01 -8.05
CA HIS A 75 -3.04 10.70 -8.18
C HIS A 75 -4.54 10.78 -8.52
N PHE A 76 -5.14 11.96 -8.50
CA PHE A 76 -6.58 12.14 -8.65
C PHE A 76 -6.96 13.09 -9.80
N GLY A 77 -5.99 13.50 -10.61
CA GLY A 77 -6.25 14.40 -11.74
C GLY A 77 -6.82 15.75 -11.34
N ILE A 78 -6.46 16.29 -10.16
CA ILE A 78 -7.02 17.57 -9.70
C ILE A 78 -6.42 18.71 -10.50
N LYS A 79 -7.30 19.45 -11.21
CA LYS A 79 -6.94 20.64 -11.99
C LYS A 79 -6.69 21.84 -11.09
N VAL A 80 -5.92 22.79 -11.58
CA VAL A 80 -5.74 24.10 -10.95
C VAL A 80 -7.09 24.83 -10.92
N GLY A 81 -7.45 25.38 -9.78
CA GLY A 81 -8.68 26.12 -9.56
C GLY A 81 -8.88 26.47 -8.10
N GLY A 82 -9.91 27.26 -7.81
CA GLY A 82 -10.15 27.76 -6.45
C GLY A 82 -8.98 28.60 -5.94
N SER A 83 -8.54 28.33 -4.71
CA SER A 83 -7.43 29.04 -4.04
C SER A 83 -6.04 28.42 -4.28
N TRP A 84 -5.87 27.55 -5.29
CA TRP A 84 -4.58 26.93 -5.56
C TRP A 84 -3.54 27.94 -6.07
N THR A 85 -2.47 28.12 -5.32
CA THR A 85 -1.33 28.99 -5.66
C THR A 85 -0.03 28.21 -5.84
N GLY A 86 -0.10 26.87 -5.70
CA GLY A 86 1.06 25.97 -5.82
C GLY A 86 1.48 25.72 -7.28
N PRO A 87 2.56 24.95 -7.48
CA PRO A 87 3.04 24.59 -8.81
C PRO A 87 2.04 23.72 -9.56
N TYR A 88 2.17 23.68 -10.90
CA TYR A 88 1.33 22.89 -11.78
C TYR A 88 2.13 22.28 -12.93
N ILE A 89 1.54 21.30 -13.60
CA ILE A 89 2.00 20.82 -14.91
C ILE A 89 0.88 20.97 -15.93
N VAL A 90 1.24 21.09 -17.18
CA VAL A 90 0.30 21.20 -18.29
C VAL A 90 0.14 19.85 -18.96
N GLN A 91 -1.12 19.45 -19.19
CA GLN A 91 -1.46 18.24 -19.94
C GLN A 91 -2.83 18.47 -20.60
N SER A 92 -2.98 18.08 -21.87
CA SER A 92 -4.29 18.11 -22.52
C SER A 92 -5.19 17.01 -21.95
N ASP A 93 -6.44 17.36 -21.64
CA ASP A 93 -7.48 16.49 -21.11
C ASP A 93 -8.83 16.91 -21.71
N ASP A 94 -9.75 17.51 -20.96
CA ASP A 94 -11.01 18.03 -21.50
C ASP A 94 -10.79 19.23 -22.45
N ALA A 95 -9.70 19.97 -22.21
CA ALA A 95 -9.27 21.07 -23.06
C ALA A 95 -7.75 20.99 -23.36
N PRO A 96 -7.30 21.62 -24.46
CA PRO A 96 -5.87 21.78 -24.71
C PRO A 96 -5.22 22.59 -23.59
N ASN A 97 -4.05 22.10 -23.12
CA ASN A 97 -3.23 22.80 -22.10
C ASN A 97 -3.92 22.96 -20.73
N ASP A 98 -4.73 22.01 -20.31
CA ASP A 98 -5.24 21.97 -18.96
C ASP A 98 -4.10 21.97 -17.92
N ARG A 99 -4.30 22.70 -16.83
CA ARG A 99 -3.34 22.84 -15.74
C ARG A 99 -3.72 21.92 -14.59
N PHE A 100 -2.83 21.03 -14.20
CA PHE A 100 -3.01 20.09 -13.09
C PHE A 100 -2.10 20.44 -11.93
N ARG A 101 -2.61 20.36 -10.71
CA ARG A 101 -1.83 20.62 -9.48
C ARG A 101 -0.63 19.70 -9.41
N LYS A 102 0.50 20.24 -8.97
CA LYS A 102 1.72 19.46 -8.72
C LYS A 102 2.03 19.51 -7.23
N TYR A 103 2.18 18.33 -6.65
CA TYR A 103 2.42 18.15 -5.22
C TYR A 103 3.87 17.74 -4.95
N LYS A 104 4.35 18.00 -3.73
CA LYS A 104 5.68 17.55 -3.28
C LYS A 104 5.72 16.03 -3.06
N SER A 105 4.57 15.44 -2.70
CA SER A 105 4.44 13.99 -2.47
C SER A 105 3.05 13.49 -2.86
N ALA A 106 2.94 12.19 -3.11
CA ALA A 106 1.66 11.53 -3.35
C ALA A 106 0.71 11.70 -2.14
N ARG A 107 1.23 11.76 -0.89
CA ARG A 107 0.42 11.98 0.31
C ARG A 107 -0.29 13.34 0.29
N GLU A 108 0.39 14.39 -0.18
CA GLU A 108 -0.26 15.70 -0.34
C GLU A 108 -1.45 15.63 -1.32
N SER A 109 -1.32 14.86 -2.39
CA SER A 109 -2.41 14.63 -3.35
C SER A 109 -3.61 13.93 -2.70
N TYR A 110 -3.39 12.95 -1.82
CA TYR A 110 -4.45 12.27 -1.05
C TYR A 110 -5.16 13.23 -0.09
N VAL A 111 -4.41 14.05 0.62
CA VAL A 111 -4.98 15.07 1.52
C VAL A 111 -5.77 16.13 0.75
N ASP A 112 -5.23 16.61 -0.37
CA ASP A 112 -5.88 17.63 -1.18
C ASP A 112 -7.14 17.10 -1.88
N HIS A 113 -7.14 15.85 -2.33
CA HIS A 113 -8.33 15.16 -2.84
C HIS A 113 -9.45 15.12 -1.79
N SER A 114 -9.11 14.77 -0.55
CA SER A 114 -10.10 14.76 0.53
C SER A 114 -10.68 16.14 0.80
N LYS A 115 -9.86 17.20 0.79
CA LYS A 115 -10.30 18.59 0.90
C LYS A 115 -11.15 19.02 -0.30
N PHE A 116 -10.79 18.61 -1.50
CA PHE A 116 -11.54 18.86 -2.73
C PHE A 116 -12.97 18.31 -2.64
N LEU A 117 -13.13 17.11 -2.08
CA LEU A 117 -14.45 16.51 -1.87
C LEU A 117 -15.26 17.16 -0.74
N GLN A 118 -14.68 18.06 0.08
CA GLN A 118 -15.44 18.91 1.00
C GLN A 118 -16.19 20.06 0.30
N GLY A 119 -15.99 20.24 -0.99
CA GLY A 119 -16.65 21.29 -1.77
C GLY A 119 -18.17 21.15 -1.79
N LYS A 120 -18.88 22.32 -1.93
CA LYS A 120 -20.36 22.40 -1.85
C LYS A 120 -21.09 21.31 -2.67
N ARG A 121 -20.65 21.03 -3.87
CA ARG A 121 -21.31 20.06 -4.77
C ARG A 121 -21.27 18.62 -4.26
N TYR A 122 -20.36 18.28 -3.35
CA TYR A 122 -20.20 16.95 -2.78
C TYR A 122 -20.83 16.79 -1.39
N GLN A 123 -21.37 17.87 -0.80
CA GLN A 123 -21.91 17.85 0.57
C GLN A 123 -23.02 16.82 0.77
N GLY A 124 -23.81 16.53 -0.26
CA GLY A 124 -24.85 15.51 -0.23
C GLY A 124 -24.31 14.08 0.05
N LEU A 125 -23.05 13.81 -0.32
CA LEU A 125 -22.41 12.50 -0.13
C LEU A 125 -22.20 12.17 1.35
N TYR A 126 -22.00 13.16 2.20
CA TYR A 126 -21.73 12.98 3.63
C TYR A 126 -22.95 12.54 4.46
N ARG A 127 -24.13 12.50 3.82
CA ARG A 127 -25.35 11.89 4.41
C ARG A 127 -25.40 10.38 4.17
N LEU A 128 -24.54 9.85 3.29
CA LEU A 128 -24.44 8.43 2.98
C LEU A 128 -23.66 7.69 4.08
N GLY A 129 -23.91 6.41 4.24
CA GLY A 129 -23.13 5.55 5.13
C GLY A 129 -21.68 5.44 4.68
N LYS A 130 -20.74 5.43 5.63
CA LYS A 130 -19.29 5.31 5.35
C LYS A 130 -18.91 4.01 4.66
N THR A 131 -19.75 3.00 4.69
CA THR A 131 -19.55 1.69 4.06
C THR A 131 -20.38 1.52 2.79
N ASP A 132 -21.20 2.50 2.42
CA ASP A 132 -22.02 2.48 1.22
C ASP A 132 -21.26 3.04 0.01
N TYR A 133 -20.17 2.38 -0.37
CA TYR A 133 -19.36 2.77 -1.51
C TYR A 133 -20.14 2.86 -2.82
N ARG A 134 -21.22 2.07 -2.98
CA ARG A 134 -22.05 2.10 -4.19
C ARG A 134 -22.82 3.41 -4.30
N ALA A 135 -23.44 3.85 -3.23
CA ALA A 135 -24.11 5.15 -3.20
C ALA A 135 -23.10 6.29 -3.36
N TRP A 136 -21.92 6.20 -2.74
CA TRP A 136 -20.84 7.16 -2.91
C TRP A 136 -20.37 7.26 -4.36
N ALA A 137 -20.11 6.14 -5.04
CA ALA A 137 -19.68 6.11 -6.45
C ALA A 137 -20.71 6.78 -7.37
N ARG A 138 -22.00 6.45 -7.22
CA ARG A 138 -23.09 7.06 -7.97
C ARG A 138 -23.25 8.54 -7.65
N GLY A 139 -23.14 8.90 -6.39
CA GLY A 139 -23.21 10.28 -5.92
C GLY A 139 -22.05 11.14 -6.46
N LEU A 140 -20.83 10.64 -6.52
CA LEU A 140 -19.69 11.30 -7.15
C LEU A 140 -19.95 11.59 -8.63
N LYS A 141 -20.49 10.61 -9.37
CA LYS A 141 -20.88 10.79 -10.77
C LYS A 141 -21.99 11.85 -10.91
N ALA A 142 -23.02 11.78 -10.08
CA ALA A 142 -24.12 12.73 -10.09
C ALA A 142 -23.65 14.15 -9.73
N ALA A 143 -22.68 14.29 -8.83
CA ALA A 143 -22.05 15.55 -8.47
C ALA A 143 -21.07 16.08 -9.53
N GLY A 144 -20.87 15.35 -10.65
CA GLY A 144 -20.00 15.77 -11.74
C GLY A 144 -18.50 15.68 -11.43
N TYR A 145 -18.09 14.66 -10.70
CA TYR A 145 -16.65 14.40 -10.49
C TYR A 145 -15.94 14.04 -11.78
N ALA A 146 -16.60 13.24 -12.63
CA ALA A 146 -16.11 12.84 -13.94
C ALA A 146 -17.20 12.94 -15.00
N THR A 147 -16.82 13.19 -16.25
CA THR A 147 -17.72 13.29 -17.40
C THR A 147 -18.18 11.91 -17.91
N SER A 148 -17.33 10.87 -17.77
CA SER A 148 -17.62 9.51 -18.25
C SER A 148 -18.95 8.97 -17.71
N PRO A 149 -19.87 8.47 -18.56
CA PRO A 149 -21.15 7.92 -18.11
C PRO A 149 -20.99 6.65 -17.25
N THR A 150 -19.90 5.90 -17.42
CA THR A 150 -19.63 4.64 -16.74
C THR A 150 -18.73 4.80 -15.50
N TYR A 151 -18.51 6.03 -15.04
CA TYR A 151 -17.58 6.31 -13.95
C TYR A 151 -17.94 5.59 -12.63
N ALA A 152 -19.21 5.64 -12.25
CA ALA A 152 -19.68 4.99 -11.03
C ALA A 152 -19.48 3.47 -11.07
N GLU A 153 -19.82 2.85 -12.18
CA GLU A 153 -19.65 1.41 -12.40
C GLU A 153 -18.19 0.99 -12.43
N ALA A 154 -17.31 1.85 -12.98
CA ALA A 154 -15.87 1.60 -12.99
C ALA A 154 -15.31 1.59 -11.54
N LEU A 155 -15.71 2.56 -10.71
CA LEU A 155 -15.33 2.57 -9.29
C LEU A 155 -15.86 1.34 -8.55
N ILE A 156 -17.16 1.03 -8.70
CA ILE A 156 -17.79 -0.12 -8.05
C ILE A 156 -17.07 -1.42 -8.45
N ARG A 157 -16.79 -1.60 -9.74
CA ARG A 157 -16.08 -2.78 -10.25
C ARG A 157 -14.69 -2.90 -9.63
N LEU A 158 -13.92 -1.83 -9.53
CA LEU A 158 -12.61 -1.84 -8.88
C LEU A 158 -12.72 -2.20 -7.39
N ILE A 159 -13.67 -1.60 -6.69
CA ILE A 159 -13.89 -1.85 -5.26
C ILE A 159 -14.21 -3.33 -5.02
N GLU A 160 -15.07 -3.91 -5.85
CA GLU A 160 -15.48 -5.31 -5.72
C GLU A 160 -14.39 -6.28 -6.18
N MET A 161 -13.72 -6.00 -7.31
CA MET A 161 -12.66 -6.84 -7.86
C MET A 161 -11.47 -6.98 -6.90
N TYR A 162 -11.11 -5.90 -6.20
CA TYR A 162 -9.97 -5.85 -5.27
C TYR A 162 -10.41 -5.87 -3.80
N ASN A 163 -11.69 -6.14 -3.50
CA ASN A 163 -12.25 -6.19 -2.15
C ASN A 163 -11.95 -4.93 -1.31
N LEU A 164 -11.89 -3.73 -1.94
CA LEU A 164 -11.49 -2.51 -1.26
C LEU A 164 -12.45 -2.09 -0.14
N TYR A 165 -13.71 -2.52 -0.18
CA TYR A 165 -14.71 -2.26 0.85
C TYR A 165 -14.31 -2.80 2.24
N GLN A 166 -13.37 -3.74 2.32
CA GLN A 166 -12.82 -4.21 3.59
C GLN A 166 -12.16 -3.07 4.40
N PHE A 167 -11.62 -2.05 3.72
CA PHE A 167 -10.97 -0.91 4.34
C PHE A 167 -11.95 0.09 4.97
N ASP A 168 -13.24 0.03 4.61
CA ASP A 168 -14.28 0.95 5.10
C ASP A 168 -14.83 0.55 6.48
N THR A 169 -14.63 -0.68 6.91
CA THR A 169 -15.29 -1.24 8.09
C THR A 169 -14.72 -0.76 9.42
N GLY A 170 -13.60 -0.03 9.41
CA GLY A 170 -12.84 0.31 10.63
C GLY A 170 -12.24 -0.91 11.35
N LYS A 171 -12.59 -2.12 10.89
CA LYS A 171 -12.08 -3.41 11.41
C LYS A 171 -10.79 -3.83 10.71
N TYR A 172 -10.52 -3.28 9.51
CA TYR A 172 -9.26 -3.51 8.83
C TYR A 172 -8.14 -2.95 9.69
N ARG A 173 -7.47 -3.83 10.36
CA ARG A 173 -6.15 -3.58 10.92
C ARG A 173 -5.18 -4.22 9.96
N SER A 174 -4.40 -3.43 9.25
CA SER A 174 -3.21 -3.94 8.59
C SER A 174 -2.52 -4.84 9.62
N GLN A 175 -2.14 -6.05 9.25
CA GLN A 175 -1.42 -6.95 10.15
C GLN A 175 -0.14 -6.26 10.65
N LYS A 176 0.44 -5.37 9.83
CA LYS A 176 1.53 -4.46 10.19
C LYS A 176 1.12 -3.50 11.33
N THR A 177 -0.05 -2.86 11.24
CA THR A 177 -0.60 -1.99 12.30
C THR A 177 -0.96 -2.79 13.56
N ALA A 178 -1.45 -4.02 13.41
CA ALA A 178 -1.73 -4.89 14.56
C ALA A 178 -0.42 -5.32 15.26
N ALA A 179 0.61 -5.69 14.51
CA ALA A 179 1.93 -6.04 15.04
C ALA A 179 2.59 -4.83 15.74
N ILE A 180 2.47 -3.63 15.15
CA ILE A 180 2.98 -2.37 15.74
C ILE A 180 2.19 -1.98 17.00
N LYS A 181 0.85 -2.13 17.03
CA LYS A 181 0.04 -1.87 18.23
C LYS A 181 0.26 -2.87 19.36
N GLN A 182 0.66 -4.10 19.04
CA GLN A 182 1.10 -5.10 20.03
C GLN A 182 2.52 -4.84 20.53
N ALA A 183 3.30 -4.04 19.79
CA ALA A 183 4.59 -3.59 20.23
C ALA A 183 4.43 -2.38 21.15
N SER A 184 4.95 -2.48 22.36
CA SER A 184 5.00 -1.35 23.30
C SER A 184 6.16 -0.45 22.95
N ALA A 185 5.93 0.87 22.80
CA ALA A 185 7.03 1.84 22.83
C ALA A 185 7.79 1.69 24.15
N VAL A 186 9.11 1.71 24.10
CA VAL A 186 9.95 1.61 25.30
C VAL A 186 10.06 3.00 25.91
N PRO A 187 9.47 3.27 27.10
CA PRO A 187 9.62 4.56 27.74
C PRO A 187 11.08 4.84 28.12
N GLY A 188 11.52 6.09 27.98
CA GLY A 188 12.80 6.55 28.53
C GLY A 188 14.03 6.34 27.63
N ASN A 189 13.86 6.08 26.34
CA ASN A 189 15.00 5.95 25.42
C ASN A 189 15.31 7.27 24.69
N ASP A 190 15.33 8.38 25.44
CA ASP A 190 15.70 9.72 24.93
C ASP A 190 17.17 9.82 24.46
N PHE A 191 17.98 8.78 24.70
CA PHE A 191 19.36 8.71 24.22
C PHE A 191 19.48 8.45 22.71
N PHE A 192 18.41 7.98 22.04
CA PHE A 192 18.39 7.71 20.59
C PHE A 192 17.35 8.61 19.91
N SER A 193 17.70 9.87 19.79
CA SER A 193 16.83 11.02 19.61
C SER A 193 16.03 11.10 18.31
N ARG A 194 16.05 10.10 17.42
CA ARG A 194 15.37 10.19 16.11
C ARG A 194 14.30 9.12 15.90
N HIS A 195 14.44 7.94 16.46
CA HIS A 195 13.51 6.83 16.22
C HIS A 195 12.87 6.34 17.51
N VAL A 196 11.56 6.15 17.49
CA VAL A 196 10.86 5.45 18.58
C VAL A 196 11.21 3.96 18.50
N VAL A 197 11.73 3.40 19.59
CA VAL A 197 12.03 1.98 19.70
C VAL A 197 10.81 1.24 20.19
N TYR A 198 10.39 0.23 19.45
CA TYR A 198 9.27 -0.64 19.76
C TYR A 198 9.77 -2.00 20.26
N ARG A 199 8.96 -2.65 21.10
CA ARG A 199 9.20 -4.02 21.56
C ARG A 199 8.12 -4.96 21.05
N GLY A 200 8.51 -5.95 20.25
CA GLY A 200 7.62 -7.01 19.75
C GLY A 200 8.33 -8.34 19.64
N ASN A 201 7.64 -9.46 19.88
CA ASN A 201 8.20 -10.82 19.88
C ASN A 201 9.48 -10.95 20.72
N LYS A 202 9.55 -10.32 21.91
CA LYS A 202 10.75 -10.26 22.78
C LYS A 202 11.98 -9.72 22.03
N ASN A 203 11.78 -8.77 21.13
CA ASN A 203 12.81 -8.13 20.35
C ASN A 203 12.54 -6.63 20.26
N TYR A 204 13.53 -5.85 19.87
CA TYR A 204 13.42 -4.41 19.66
C TYR A 204 13.51 -4.10 18.17
N PHE A 205 12.71 -3.16 17.71
CA PHE A 205 12.73 -2.68 16.34
C PHE A 205 12.35 -1.19 16.26
N ILE A 206 12.69 -0.57 15.16
CA ILE A 206 12.22 0.77 14.78
C ILE A 206 11.38 0.68 13.52
N ILE A 207 10.63 1.75 13.25
CA ILE A 207 9.93 1.96 11.98
C ILE A 207 10.75 2.99 11.21
N VAL A 208 11.11 2.66 9.97
CA VAL A 208 11.86 3.56 9.08
C VAL A 208 11.03 4.80 8.78
N GLU A 209 11.63 5.98 8.94
CA GLU A 209 11.02 7.26 8.62
C GLU A 209 11.46 7.76 7.24
N VAL A 210 10.75 8.78 6.73
CA VAL A 210 11.10 9.39 5.44
C VAL A 210 12.49 10.02 5.53
N GLY A 211 13.37 9.64 4.58
CA GLY A 211 14.74 10.14 4.52
C GLY A 211 15.76 9.35 5.34
N ASP A 212 15.36 8.21 5.92
CA ASP A 212 16.30 7.29 6.54
C ASP A 212 17.06 6.44 5.51
N ASP A 213 18.29 6.19 5.83
CA ASP A 213 19.11 5.12 5.25
C ASP A 213 19.68 4.22 6.35
N MET A 214 20.24 3.09 5.97
CA MET A 214 20.78 2.13 6.95
C MET A 214 21.94 2.72 7.77
N ALA A 215 22.69 3.68 7.22
CA ALA A 215 23.78 4.35 7.94
C ALA A 215 23.23 5.31 9.00
N THR A 216 22.18 6.05 8.69
CA THR A 216 21.47 6.92 9.64
C THR A 216 20.85 6.10 10.77
N ILE A 217 20.18 5.00 10.43
CA ILE A 217 19.61 4.06 11.41
C ILE A 217 20.72 3.47 12.30
N SER A 218 21.87 3.09 11.73
CA SER A 218 23.00 2.58 12.49
C SER A 218 23.53 3.61 13.51
N ARG A 219 23.69 4.86 13.08
CA ARG A 219 24.15 5.95 13.97
C ARG A 219 23.15 6.26 15.07
N SER A 220 21.87 6.36 14.75
CA SER A 220 20.82 6.70 15.71
C SER A 220 20.53 5.60 16.72
N THR A 221 20.71 4.33 16.35
CA THR A 221 20.39 3.18 17.20
C THR A 221 21.62 2.58 17.91
N GLY A 222 22.83 2.98 17.52
CA GLY A 222 24.09 2.39 18.00
C GLY A 222 24.33 0.95 17.54
N VAL A 223 23.47 0.41 16.66
CA VAL A 223 23.64 -0.95 16.11
C VAL A 223 24.45 -0.88 14.83
N SER A 224 25.58 -1.61 14.77
CA SER A 224 26.45 -1.59 13.58
C SER A 224 25.71 -2.02 12.31
N LEU A 225 26.03 -1.42 11.16
CA LEU A 225 25.48 -1.77 9.84
C LEU A 225 25.49 -3.28 9.59
N ARG A 226 26.62 -3.93 9.87
CA ARG A 226 26.78 -5.39 9.74
C ARG A 226 25.70 -6.14 10.51
N ASN A 227 25.40 -5.71 11.74
CA ASN A 227 24.39 -6.33 12.58
C ASN A 227 22.97 -5.99 12.11
N LEU A 228 22.70 -4.77 11.67
CA LEU A 228 21.40 -4.42 11.11
C LEU A 228 21.05 -5.29 9.92
N TYR A 229 21.95 -5.45 8.95
CA TYR A 229 21.74 -6.35 7.81
C TYR A 229 21.54 -7.80 8.26
N LYS A 230 22.41 -8.31 9.17
CA LYS A 230 22.35 -9.68 9.66
C LYS A 230 21.09 -9.99 10.49
N TYR A 231 20.64 -9.04 11.32
CA TYR A 231 19.49 -9.25 12.20
C TYR A 231 18.18 -9.26 11.42
N ASN A 232 18.17 -8.59 10.26
CA ASN A 232 17.00 -8.40 9.43
C ASN A 232 16.95 -9.34 8.21
N ASP A 233 17.95 -10.19 8.02
CA ASP A 233 18.09 -11.06 6.82
C ASP A 233 18.14 -10.22 5.51
N LEU A 234 18.79 -9.03 5.55
CA LEU A 234 18.86 -8.08 4.46
C LEU A 234 20.16 -8.20 3.65
N PRO A 235 20.13 -8.01 2.34
CA PRO A 235 21.35 -7.86 1.53
C PRO A 235 22.04 -6.52 1.86
N ARG A 236 23.34 -6.40 1.55
CA ARG A 236 24.14 -5.22 1.91
C ARG A 236 23.79 -3.95 1.14
N ASP A 237 23.14 -4.09 0.02
CA ASP A 237 22.67 -3.03 -0.87
C ASP A 237 21.19 -2.65 -0.61
N TYR A 238 20.59 -3.21 0.42
CA TYR A 238 19.20 -2.90 0.80
C TYR A 238 19.04 -1.41 1.13
N ALA A 239 18.11 -0.75 0.43
CA ALA A 239 17.67 0.61 0.69
C ALA A 239 16.33 0.57 1.44
N PRO A 240 16.27 1.01 2.71
CA PRO A 240 15.05 1.00 3.49
C PRO A 240 14.05 2.02 2.96
N THR A 241 12.77 1.68 3.04
CA THR A 241 11.66 2.58 2.71
C THR A 241 10.87 2.95 3.96
N ALA A 242 10.29 4.16 3.96
CA ALA A 242 9.49 4.63 5.09
C ALA A 242 8.38 3.62 5.44
N GLY A 243 8.31 3.24 6.71
CA GLY A 243 7.39 2.24 7.23
C GLY A 243 7.97 0.83 7.31
N ASP A 244 9.18 0.57 6.85
CA ASP A 244 9.83 -0.73 7.06
C ASP A 244 10.16 -0.96 8.54
N LEU A 245 10.11 -2.22 8.96
CA LEU A 245 10.50 -2.62 10.31
C LEU A 245 11.96 -3.04 10.29
N ILE A 246 12.80 -2.36 11.07
CA ILE A 246 14.22 -2.72 11.22
C ILE A 246 14.47 -3.19 12.66
N TYR A 247 14.75 -4.47 12.79
CA TYR A 247 15.06 -5.09 14.09
C TYR A 247 16.48 -4.73 14.55
N LEU A 248 16.59 -4.31 15.80
CA LEU A 248 17.84 -3.92 16.46
C LEU A 248 18.55 -5.11 17.10
N GLN A 249 17.91 -6.26 17.14
CA GLN A 249 18.42 -7.51 17.66
C GLN A 249 18.04 -8.68 16.75
N LYS A 250 18.72 -9.82 16.91
CA LYS A 250 18.48 -11.03 16.12
C LYS A 250 17.02 -11.51 16.27
N LYS A 251 16.31 -11.63 15.18
CA LYS A 251 14.93 -12.13 15.12
C LYS A 251 14.80 -13.55 15.73
N ARG A 252 13.59 -13.92 16.11
CA ARG A 252 13.30 -15.20 16.80
C ARG A 252 13.11 -16.36 15.80
N LYS A 253 12.95 -17.57 16.33
CA LYS A 253 12.70 -18.77 15.50
C LYS A 253 11.23 -18.94 15.13
N CYS A 254 10.30 -18.32 15.88
CA CYS A 254 8.86 -18.33 15.64
C CYS A 254 8.21 -17.06 16.19
N ALA A 255 6.96 -16.80 15.82
CA ALA A 255 6.16 -15.69 16.30
C ALA A 255 5.95 -15.73 17.84
N SER A 256 5.46 -14.64 18.42
CA SER A 256 5.26 -14.51 19.86
C SER A 256 4.21 -15.52 20.39
N ARG A 257 4.19 -15.72 21.73
CA ARG A 257 3.24 -16.67 22.36
C ARG A 257 1.77 -16.29 22.14
N GLU A 258 1.48 -15.04 21.81
CA GLU A 258 0.14 -14.54 21.54
C GLU A 258 -0.51 -15.27 20.35
N PHE A 259 0.31 -15.67 19.36
CA PHE A 259 -0.13 -16.44 18.20
C PHE A 259 -0.29 -17.95 18.47
N ARG A 260 -0.25 -18.40 19.73
CA ARG A 260 -0.34 -19.81 20.08
C ARG A 260 -1.71 -20.44 19.72
N LYS A 261 -2.78 -19.64 19.82
CA LYS A 261 -4.14 -20.09 19.48
C LYS A 261 -4.41 -20.06 17.97
N ASN A 262 -3.74 -19.18 17.25
CA ASN A 262 -3.81 -19.07 15.79
C ASN A 262 -2.40 -18.94 15.21
N PRO A 263 -1.68 -20.06 15.05
CA PRO A 263 -0.26 -20.08 14.69
C PRO A 263 -0.02 -19.94 13.19
N ILE A 264 -0.99 -19.45 12.44
CA ILE A 264 -0.95 -19.32 10.98
C ILE A 264 -1.02 -17.86 10.54
N HIS A 265 -0.53 -17.60 9.35
CA HIS A 265 -0.67 -16.37 8.57
C HIS A 265 -1.23 -16.73 7.20
N ILE A 266 -2.22 -16.00 6.75
CA ILE A 266 -2.71 -16.10 5.37
C ILE A 266 -1.99 -15.01 4.58
N VAL A 267 -1.29 -15.42 3.52
CA VAL A 267 -0.52 -14.49 2.68
C VAL A 267 -1.46 -13.47 2.05
N GLU A 268 -1.21 -12.22 2.35
CA GLU A 268 -1.91 -11.09 1.74
C GLU A 268 -1.20 -10.66 0.45
N VAL A 269 -1.86 -9.79 -0.27
CA VAL A 269 -1.33 -9.25 -1.52
C VAL A 269 -0.01 -8.54 -1.30
N ASN A 270 0.95 -8.77 -2.22
CA ASN A 270 2.30 -8.21 -2.19
C ASN A 270 3.13 -8.54 -0.94
N GLN A 271 2.78 -9.60 -0.24
CA GLN A 271 3.63 -10.13 0.82
C GLN A 271 4.56 -11.20 0.28
N SER A 272 5.84 -11.01 0.47
CA SER A 272 6.85 -12.04 0.34
C SER A 272 7.05 -12.77 1.68
N LEU A 273 7.72 -13.91 1.65
CA LEU A 273 8.16 -14.58 2.88
C LEU A 273 9.02 -13.66 3.77
N PHE A 274 9.79 -12.79 3.14
CA PHE A 274 10.61 -11.81 3.86
C PHE A 274 9.71 -10.83 4.64
N ASP A 275 8.67 -10.26 3.99
CA ASP A 275 7.76 -9.32 4.63
C ASP A 275 7.03 -9.97 5.82
N ILE A 276 6.60 -11.23 5.66
CA ILE A 276 5.96 -12.00 6.71
C ILE A 276 6.94 -12.29 7.86
N ALA A 277 8.18 -12.65 7.53
CA ALA A 277 9.22 -12.86 8.55
C ALA A 277 9.54 -11.58 9.32
N GLN A 278 9.58 -10.43 8.63
CA GLN A 278 9.75 -9.11 9.24
C GLN A 278 8.57 -8.77 10.15
N LEU A 279 7.35 -8.93 9.67
CA LEU A 279 6.12 -8.65 10.40
C LEU A 279 6.07 -9.32 11.77
N TYR A 280 6.44 -10.60 11.85
CA TYR A 280 6.38 -11.39 13.08
C TYR A 280 7.70 -11.44 13.84
N GLY A 281 8.75 -10.78 13.39
CA GLY A 281 10.09 -10.84 14.00
C GLY A 281 10.69 -12.23 13.98
N ILE A 282 10.46 -12.98 12.93
CA ILE A 282 10.97 -14.36 12.71
C ILE A 282 12.12 -14.28 11.74
N ARG A 283 13.16 -15.11 11.93
CA ARG A 283 14.22 -15.28 10.93
C ARG A 283 13.64 -15.93 9.68
N LEU A 284 13.99 -15.43 8.51
CA LEU A 284 13.48 -15.95 7.24
C LEU A 284 13.71 -17.48 7.12
N ALA A 285 14.92 -17.94 7.39
CA ALA A 285 15.23 -19.38 7.40
C ALA A 285 14.42 -20.19 8.43
N SER A 286 13.99 -19.57 9.54
CA SER A 286 13.15 -20.25 10.52
C SER A 286 11.70 -20.32 10.07
N LEU A 287 11.20 -19.28 9.38
CA LEU A 287 9.87 -19.29 8.77
C LEU A 287 9.79 -20.39 7.69
N CYS A 288 10.82 -20.51 6.83
CA CYS A 288 10.90 -21.58 5.85
C CYS A 288 10.79 -22.95 6.53
N LYS A 289 11.61 -23.22 7.56
CA LYS A 289 11.60 -24.49 8.30
C LYS A 289 10.26 -24.80 8.98
N LEU A 290 9.55 -23.79 9.48
CA LEU A 290 8.20 -23.96 10.04
C LEU A 290 7.20 -24.44 8.99
N ASN A 291 7.45 -24.18 7.71
CA ASN A 291 6.60 -24.55 6.58
C ASN A 291 7.16 -25.73 5.76
N GLY A 292 8.20 -26.41 6.28
CA GLY A 292 8.78 -27.60 5.60
C GLY A 292 9.66 -27.27 4.41
N TRP A 293 10.20 -26.05 4.32
CA TRP A 293 11.05 -25.58 3.23
C TRP A 293 12.50 -25.39 3.70
N ASP A 294 13.45 -25.82 2.90
CA ASP A 294 14.88 -25.62 3.15
C ASP A 294 15.32 -24.20 2.74
N GLU A 295 14.73 -23.64 1.69
CA GLU A 295 15.01 -22.32 1.14
C GLU A 295 13.74 -21.48 0.96
N PRO A 296 13.85 -20.13 0.89
CA PRO A 296 12.71 -19.26 0.62
C PRO A 296 12.07 -19.59 -0.73
N GLN A 297 10.75 -19.75 -0.73
CA GLN A 297 9.95 -19.98 -1.92
C GLN A 297 9.03 -18.81 -2.22
N ALA A 298 8.60 -18.69 -3.48
CA ALA A 298 7.56 -17.77 -3.84
C ALA A 298 6.23 -18.20 -3.21
N VAL A 299 5.55 -17.27 -2.58
CA VAL A 299 4.23 -17.49 -1.98
C VAL A 299 3.16 -16.73 -2.78
N GLN A 300 1.95 -17.26 -2.76
CA GLN A 300 0.79 -16.67 -3.44
C GLN A 300 -0.23 -16.17 -2.41
N VAL A 301 -1.04 -15.20 -2.84
CA VAL A 301 -2.16 -14.69 -2.02
C VAL A 301 -3.08 -15.84 -1.65
N GLY A 302 -3.40 -15.92 -0.37
CA GLY A 302 -4.25 -16.99 0.18
C GLY A 302 -3.47 -18.19 0.71
N ASP A 303 -2.17 -18.31 0.45
CA ASP A 303 -1.35 -19.37 1.04
C ASP A 303 -1.36 -19.28 2.57
N ILE A 304 -1.43 -20.44 3.22
CA ILE A 304 -1.47 -20.52 4.67
C ILE A 304 -0.08 -20.89 5.18
N LEU A 305 0.56 -19.97 5.87
CA LEU A 305 1.89 -20.15 6.44
C LEU A 305 1.83 -20.38 7.94
N ARG A 306 2.60 -21.34 8.41
CA ARG A 306 2.87 -21.56 9.81
C ARG A 306 3.89 -20.54 10.30
N ILE A 307 3.52 -19.75 11.31
CA ILE A 307 4.39 -18.72 11.92
C ILE A 307 4.87 -19.12 13.31
N ARG A 308 4.30 -20.23 13.86
CA ARG A 308 4.68 -20.73 15.18
C ARG A 308 4.51 -22.25 15.29
#